data_489b4c96aed9f84da4b52a3c82171a84
#
_entry.id   489b4c96aed9f84da4b52a3c82171a84
#
_cell.length_a   1.000
_cell.length_b   1.000
_cell.length_c   1.000
_cell.angle_alpha   90.00
_cell.angle_beta   90.00
_cell.angle_gamma   90.00
#
_symmetry.space_group_name_H-M   'P 1'
#
loop_
_entity.id
_entity.type
_entity.pdbx_description
1 polymer ?
#
loop_
_entity_poly.entity_id
_entity_poly.type
_entity_poly.pdbx_seq_one_letter_code
_entity_poly.pdbx_strand_id
1 'polypeptide(L)'
;QESQQMRIDTIWAQRTEGLPFETPEDMLTLASIIEKETGVAEERRQVASVFENRLKRGMRLQTDPTVIYGVTNGVGVLGRGLRQSELQSDSPYNTYVVEGLPPGPIANPGLASLEAAVNPDTTPYLFFVADGTGGHAFAETLAEHNANVVKWREIEAQRASQ
;
A
#
# COMPACT_ATOMS: atom_id res chain seq x y z
N GLN A 1 15.44 -9.00 -19.37
CA GLN A 1 14.21 -9.70 -18.89
C GLN A 1 14.56 -10.93 -18.05
N GLU A 2 15.54 -11.72 -18.49
CA GLU A 2 15.96 -12.90 -17.73
C GLU A 2 16.51 -12.50 -16.35
N SER A 3 17.32 -11.42 -16.28
CA SER A 3 17.90 -10.96 -15.02
C SER A 3 16.83 -10.46 -14.05
N GLN A 4 15.75 -9.85 -14.56
CA GLN A 4 14.64 -9.41 -13.73
C GLN A 4 13.83 -10.59 -13.21
N GLN A 5 13.58 -11.58 -14.06
CA GLN A 5 12.87 -12.80 -13.64
C GLN A 5 13.68 -13.58 -12.62
N MET A 6 14.99 -13.69 -12.80
CA MET A 6 15.88 -14.34 -11.84
C MET A 6 15.87 -13.60 -10.50
N ARG A 7 15.84 -12.28 -10.53
CA ARG A 7 15.78 -11.47 -9.31
C ARG A 7 14.46 -11.71 -8.56
N ILE A 8 13.35 -11.76 -9.27
CA ILE A 8 12.03 -12.04 -8.70
C ILE A 8 12.03 -13.42 -8.07
N ASP A 9 12.55 -14.43 -8.79
CA ASP A 9 12.60 -15.81 -8.29
C ASP A 9 13.48 -15.92 -7.04
N THR A 10 14.62 -15.22 -7.02
CA THR A 10 15.53 -15.20 -5.87
C THR A 10 14.86 -14.58 -4.64
N ILE A 11 14.21 -13.44 -4.82
CA ILE A 11 13.52 -12.75 -3.72
C ILE A 11 12.38 -13.63 -3.19
N TRP A 12 11.60 -14.21 -4.10
CA TRP A 12 10.49 -15.09 -3.71
C TRP A 12 10.99 -16.32 -2.93
N ALA A 13 12.12 -16.87 -3.33
CA ALA A 13 12.72 -18.01 -2.65
C ALA A 13 13.17 -17.68 -1.23
N GLN A 14 13.50 -16.41 -0.95
CA GLN A 14 13.96 -15.94 0.35
C GLN A 14 12.83 -15.39 1.23
N ARG A 15 11.57 -15.58 0.83
CA ARG A 15 10.44 -15.03 1.58
C ARG A 15 10.36 -15.62 2.99
N THR A 16 9.84 -14.82 3.92
CA THR A 16 9.54 -15.31 5.28
C THR A 16 8.33 -16.23 5.24
N GLU A 17 8.21 -17.07 6.27
CA GLU A 17 7.05 -17.94 6.40
C GLU A 17 5.82 -17.18 6.88
N GLY A 18 4.65 -17.70 6.56
CA GLY A 18 3.39 -17.16 7.07
C GLY A 18 2.87 -15.94 6.33
N LEU A 19 3.36 -15.68 5.12
CA LEU A 19 2.84 -14.58 4.30
C LEU A 19 1.39 -14.86 3.88
N PRO A 20 0.54 -13.81 3.76
CA PRO A 20 -0.87 -13.96 3.40
C PRO A 20 -1.11 -14.12 1.91
N PHE A 21 -0.12 -14.51 1.14
CA PHE A 21 -0.21 -14.77 -0.29
C PHE A 21 0.76 -15.89 -0.65
N GLU A 22 0.52 -16.55 -1.78
CA GLU A 22 1.22 -17.81 -2.11
C GLU A 22 1.98 -17.79 -3.43
N THR A 23 1.89 -16.71 -4.22
CA THR A 23 2.51 -16.67 -5.56
C THR A 23 3.43 -15.46 -5.71
N PRO A 24 4.46 -15.59 -6.60
CA PRO A 24 5.29 -14.43 -6.93
C PRO A 24 4.50 -13.29 -7.58
N GLU A 25 3.42 -13.60 -8.28
CA GLU A 25 2.55 -12.58 -8.89
C GLU A 25 1.87 -11.73 -7.81
N ASP A 26 1.43 -12.35 -6.73
CA ASP A 26 0.87 -11.63 -5.57
C ASP A 26 1.95 -10.75 -4.91
N MET A 27 3.17 -11.26 -4.80
CA MET A 27 4.30 -10.48 -4.30
C MET A 27 4.50 -9.22 -5.14
N LEU A 28 4.49 -9.34 -6.46
CA LEU A 28 4.64 -8.20 -7.37
C LEU A 28 3.51 -7.19 -7.17
N THR A 29 2.29 -7.66 -7.03
CA THR A 29 1.12 -6.81 -6.82
C THR A 29 1.24 -6.02 -5.51
N LEU A 30 1.55 -6.70 -4.42
CA LEU A 30 1.72 -6.03 -3.12
C LEU A 30 2.89 -5.05 -3.16
N ALA A 31 4.02 -5.45 -3.72
CA ALA A 31 5.19 -4.60 -3.83
C ALA A 31 4.90 -3.33 -4.65
N SER A 32 4.06 -3.45 -5.70
CA SER A 32 3.67 -2.29 -6.51
C SER A 32 2.84 -1.29 -5.71
N ILE A 33 2.02 -1.78 -4.79
CA ILE A 33 1.25 -0.92 -3.88
C ILE A 33 2.18 -0.22 -2.89
N ILE A 34 3.11 -0.96 -2.29
CA ILE A 34 4.11 -0.40 -1.37
C ILE A 34 4.91 0.70 -2.07
N GLU A 35 5.32 0.46 -3.32
CA GLU A 35 6.08 1.41 -4.12
C GLU A 35 5.35 2.74 -4.26
N LYS A 36 4.04 2.70 -4.44
CA LYS A 36 3.22 3.89 -4.61
C LYS A 36 2.83 4.56 -3.29
N GLU A 37 2.83 3.82 -2.17
CA GLU A 37 2.39 4.34 -0.89
C GLU A 37 3.46 5.14 -0.16
N THR A 38 4.72 4.77 -0.29
CA THR A 38 5.77 5.48 0.45
C THR A 38 7.05 5.64 -0.36
N GLY A 39 7.62 6.85 -0.27
CA GLY A 39 8.98 7.11 -0.76
C GLY A 39 10.02 7.03 0.36
N VAL A 40 9.60 6.77 1.60
CA VAL A 40 10.49 6.71 2.76
C VAL A 40 10.99 5.27 2.93
N ALA A 41 12.29 5.09 2.67
CA ALA A 41 12.90 3.75 2.65
C ALA A 41 12.70 3.02 3.97
N GLU A 42 12.82 3.72 5.10
CA GLU A 42 12.74 3.14 6.44
C GLU A 42 11.33 2.64 6.77
N GLU A 43 10.31 3.11 6.06
CA GLU A 43 8.92 2.75 6.33
C GLU A 43 8.39 1.63 5.44
N ARG A 44 9.12 1.23 4.41
CA ARG A 44 8.58 0.25 3.45
C ARG A 44 8.15 -1.06 4.12
N ARG A 45 8.95 -1.56 5.04
CA ARG A 45 8.63 -2.80 5.76
C ARG A 45 7.48 -2.64 6.73
N GLN A 46 7.33 -1.44 7.33
CA GLN A 46 6.17 -1.13 8.19
C GLN A 46 4.89 -1.01 7.36
N VAL A 47 4.94 -0.33 6.22
CA VAL A 47 3.80 -0.22 5.30
C VAL A 47 3.39 -1.62 4.82
N ALA A 48 4.37 -2.45 4.44
CA ALA A 48 4.11 -3.83 4.07
C ALA A 48 3.39 -4.59 5.20
N SER A 49 3.81 -4.38 6.45
CA SER A 49 3.19 -5.06 7.59
C SER A 49 1.71 -4.68 7.74
N VAL A 50 1.35 -3.42 7.51
CA VAL A 50 -0.05 -2.99 7.59
C VAL A 50 -0.90 -3.73 6.56
N PHE A 51 -0.49 -3.75 5.31
CA PHE A 51 -1.24 -4.44 4.25
C PHE A 51 -1.34 -5.94 4.53
N GLU A 52 -0.25 -6.56 4.97
CA GLU A 52 -0.25 -8.00 5.24
C GLU A 52 -1.07 -8.34 6.48
N ASN A 53 -1.06 -7.50 7.52
CA ASN A 53 -1.93 -7.68 8.67
C ASN A 53 -3.41 -7.61 8.26
N ARG A 54 -3.76 -6.68 7.37
CA ARG A 54 -5.11 -6.58 6.84
C ARG A 54 -5.51 -7.80 6.02
N LEU A 55 -4.62 -8.28 5.15
CA LEU A 55 -4.88 -9.48 4.36
C LEU A 55 -5.13 -10.70 5.25
N LYS A 56 -4.33 -10.87 6.31
CA LYS A 56 -4.49 -11.96 7.26
C LYS A 56 -5.83 -11.92 8.00
N ARG A 57 -6.39 -10.73 8.21
CA ARG A 57 -7.66 -10.54 8.91
C ARG A 57 -8.87 -10.47 7.99
N GLY A 58 -8.67 -10.57 6.67
CA GLY A 58 -9.74 -10.41 5.70
C GLY A 58 -10.24 -8.97 5.57
N MET A 59 -9.43 -8.00 5.96
CA MET A 59 -9.76 -6.57 5.83
C MET A 59 -9.42 -6.09 4.43
N ARG A 60 -10.25 -5.20 3.88
CA ARG A 60 -9.95 -4.55 2.60
C ARG A 60 -8.70 -3.67 2.75
N LEU A 61 -7.89 -3.60 1.69
CA LEU A 61 -6.65 -2.82 1.74
C LEU A 61 -6.91 -1.32 1.79
N GLN A 62 -7.93 -0.83 1.09
CA GLN A 62 -8.37 0.57 1.12
C GLN A 62 -7.22 1.54 0.82
N THR A 63 -6.54 1.32 -0.29
CA THR A 63 -5.40 2.12 -0.71
C THR A 63 -5.71 2.90 -1.98
N ASP A 64 -5.48 4.22 -1.94
CA ASP A 64 -5.78 5.13 -3.04
C ASP A 64 -5.08 4.78 -4.35
N PRO A 65 -3.79 4.41 -4.36
CA PRO A 65 -3.11 4.10 -5.62
C PRO A 65 -3.79 3.06 -6.48
N THR A 66 -4.46 2.06 -5.90
CA THR A 66 -5.16 1.04 -6.67
C THR A 66 -6.42 1.63 -7.34
N VAL A 67 -7.11 2.53 -6.64
CA VAL A 67 -8.27 3.22 -7.19
C VAL A 67 -7.84 4.12 -8.35
N ILE A 68 -6.76 4.87 -8.16
CA ILE A 68 -6.21 5.74 -9.20
C ILE A 68 -5.85 4.92 -10.44
N TYR A 69 -5.23 3.76 -10.26
CA TYR A 69 -4.89 2.87 -11.37
C TYR A 69 -6.13 2.45 -12.14
N GLY A 70 -7.19 2.06 -11.45
CA GLY A 70 -8.44 1.64 -12.07
C GLY A 70 -9.16 2.79 -12.80
N VAL A 71 -9.18 3.98 -12.19
CA VAL A 71 -9.83 5.16 -12.77
C VAL A 71 -9.08 5.65 -14.01
N THR A 72 -7.75 5.56 -14.01
CA THR A 72 -6.92 6.07 -15.11
C THR A 72 -6.61 5.01 -16.16
N ASN A 73 -7.22 3.84 -16.09
CA ASN A 73 -6.98 2.71 -17.00
C ASN A 73 -5.51 2.32 -17.07
N GLY A 74 -4.83 2.35 -15.93
CA GLY A 74 -3.43 1.91 -15.83
C GLY A 74 -2.39 3.00 -16.04
N VAL A 75 -2.80 4.24 -16.34
CA VAL A 75 -1.84 5.36 -16.44
C VAL A 75 -1.28 5.70 -15.06
N GLY A 76 -2.12 5.64 -14.00
CA GLY A 76 -1.67 5.82 -12.63
C GLY A 76 -1.42 7.25 -12.21
N VAL A 77 -1.78 8.22 -13.04
CA VAL A 77 -1.63 9.66 -12.73
C VAL A 77 -2.97 10.34 -12.94
N LEU A 78 -3.53 10.87 -11.86
CA LEU A 78 -4.85 11.47 -11.88
C LEU A 78 -4.82 13.00 -12.03
N GLY A 79 -3.82 13.66 -11.48
CA GLY A 79 -3.66 15.11 -11.54
C GLY A 79 -4.63 15.89 -10.62
N ARG A 80 -5.41 15.19 -9.81
CA ARG A 80 -6.35 15.74 -8.83
C ARG A 80 -6.63 14.70 -7.76
N GLY A 81 -7.32 15.09 -6.70
CA GLY A 81 -7.76 14.13 -5.68
C GLY A 81 -8.85 13.20 -6.18
N LEU A 82 -9.00 12.07 -5.50
CA LEU A 82 -10.07 11.12 -5.80
C LEU A 82 -11.42 11.69 -5.37
N ARG A 83 -12.43 11.44 -6.19
CA ARG A 83 -13.82 11.81 -5.89
C ARG A 83 -14.50 10.67 -5.13
N GLN A 84 -15.53 11.03 -4.35
CA GLN A 84 -16.31 10.05 -3.60
C GLN A 84 -16.90 8.97 -4.51
N SER A 85 -17.39 9.36 -5.68
CA SER A 85 -17.94 8.42 -6.65
C SER A 85 -16.88 7.43 -7.16
N GLU A 86 -15.62 7.86 -7.27
CA GLU A 86 -14.53 7.01 -7.70
C GLU A 86 -14.14 6.00 -6.62
N LEU A 87 -14.23 6.39 -5.35
CA LEU A 87 -14.00 5.48 -4.22
C LEU A 87 -15.08 4.40 -4.12
N GLN A 88 -16.21 4.58 -4.80
CA GLN A 88 -17.32 3.61 -4.83
C GLN A 88 -17.42 2.85 -6.16
N SER A 89 -16.46 3.04 -7.06
CA SER A 89 -16.48 2.43 -8.39
C SER A 89 -16.36 0.91 -8.32
N ASP A 90 -16.90 0.22 -9.33
CA ASP A 90 -16.88 -1.25 -9.43
C ASP A 90 -15.58 -1.82 -10.01
N SER A 91 -14.56 -0.99 -10.19
CA SER A 91 -13.28 -1.48 -10.73
C SER A 91 -12.74 -2.61 -9.88
N PRO A 92 -12.21 -3.70 -10.49
CA PRO A 92 -11.56 -4.76 -9.73
C PRO A 92 -10.29 -4.29 -9.02
N TYR A 93 -9.78 -3.11 -9.37
CA TYR A 93 -8.65 -2.47 -8.69
C TYR A 93 -9.08 -1.61 -7.50
N ASN A 94 -10.38 -1.46 -7.24
CA ASN A 94 -10.86 -0.63 -6.13
C ASN A 94 -10.82 -1.40 -4.81
N THR A 95 -9.75 -1.22 -4.05
CA THR A 95 -9.55 -1.91 -2.78
C THR A 95 -10.43 -1.39 -1.64
N TYR A 96 -11.22 -0.35 -1.86
CA TYR A 96 -12.28 0.06 -0.92
C TYR A 96 -13.51 -0.81 -1.06
N VAL A 97 -13.69 -1.49 -2.18
CA VAL A 97 -14.87 -2.29 -2.49
C VAL A 97 -14.54 -3.79 -2.53
N VAL A 98 -13.40 -4.17 -3.12
CA VAL A 98 -13.03 -5.58 -3.22
C VAL A 98 -12.11 -5.98 -2.07
N GLU A 99 -12.21 -7.25 -1.66
CA GLU A 99 -11.35 -7.82 -0.64
C GLU A 99 -10.05 -8.32 -1.26
N GLY A 100 -8.96 -8.23 -0.50
CA GLY A 100 -7.67 -8.78 -0.90
C GLY A 100 -6.93 -7.90 -1.90
N LEU A 101 -5.96 -8.53 -2.55
CA LEU A 101 -5.13 -7.87 -3.54
C LEU A 101 -5.90 -7.63 -4.85
N PRO A 102 -5.57 -6.54 -5.58
CA PRO A 102 -6.14 -6.34 -6.91
C PRO A 102 -5.62 -7.41 -7.89
N PRO A 103 -6.17 -7.46 -9.13
CA PRO A 103 -5.82 -8.52 -10.08
C PRO A 103 -4.37 -8.55 -10.54
N GLY A 104 -3.64 -7.46 -10.41
CA GLY A 104 -2.25 -7.41 -10.83
C GLY A 104 -1.54 -6.17 -10.33
N PRO A 105 -0.24 -6.03 -10.63
CA PRO A 105 0.54 -4.89 -10.18
C PRO A 105 0.07 -3.58 -10.80
N ILE A 106 0.21 -2.48 -10.03
CA ILE A 106 -0.20 -1.13 -10.46
C ILE A 106 1.00 -0.26 -10.83
N ALA A 107 2.20 -0.78 -10.69
CA ALA A 107 3.46 -0.09 -11.02
C ALA A 107 4.56 -1.14 -11.15
N ASN A 108 5.74 -0.72 -11.60
CA ASN A 108 6.94 -1.54 -11.55
C ASN A 108 7.58 -1.34 -10.18
N PRO A 109 7.55 -2.34 -9.29
CA PRO A 109 8.14 -2.19 -7.97
C PRO A 109 9.66 -2.28 -8.04
N GLY A 110 10.34 -1.45 -7.26
CA GLY A 110 11.77 -1.55 -7.08
C GLY A 110 12.14 -2.70 -6.16
N LEU A 111 13.43 -2.99 -6.09
CA LEU A 111 13.96 -4.08 -5.28
C LEU A 111 13.57 -3.95 -3.80
N ALA A 112 13.65 -2.74 -3.24
CA ALA A 112 13.32 -2.52 -1.83
C ALA A 112 11.86 -2.82 -1.52
N SER A 113 10.93 -2.51 -2.44
CA SER A 113 9.52 -2.81 -2.25
C SER A 113 9.25 -4.31 -2.37
N LEU A 114 9.94 -5.00 -3.27
CA LEU A 114 9.84 -6.46 -3.38
C LEU A 114 10.33 -7.14 -2.11
N GLU A 115 11.47 -6.70 -1.58
CA GLU A 115 12.02 -7.23 -0.33
C GLU A 115 11.10 -6.97 0.86
N ALA A 116 10.50 -5.78 0.92
CA ALA A 116 9.54 -5.44 1.98
C ALA A 116 8.31 -6.35 1.92
N ALA A 117 7.83 -6.66 0.72
CA ALA A 117 6.65 -7.53 0.56
C ALA A 117 6.90 -8.95 1.09
N VAL A 118 8.11 -9.49 0.93
CA VAL A 118 8.43 -10.86 1.37
C VAL A 118 9.07 -10.91 2.76
N ASN A 119 9.46 -9.76 3.29
CA ASN A 119 10.08 -9.68 4.62
C ASN A 119 9.59 -8.42 5.34
N PRO A 120 8.29 -8.33 5.64
CA PRO A 120 7.74 -7.17 6.33
C PRO A 120 8.21 -7.12 7.78
N ASP A 121 8.12 -5.94 8.39
CA ASP A 121 8.28 -5.82 9.83
C ASP A 121 7.16 -6.57 10.54
N THR A 122 7.44 -7.05 11.73
CA THR A 122 6.42 -7.66 12.58
C THR A 122 5.85 -6.56 13.46
N THR A 123 4.65 -6.10 13.13
CA THR A 123 3.96 -5.03 13.85
C THR A 123 2.49 -5.39 14.07
N PRO A 124 1.82 -4.73 15.04
CA PRO A 124 0.39 -4.89 15.21
C PRO A 124 -0.43 -3.90 14.37
N TYR A 125 0.22 -3.12 13.53
CA TYR A 125 -0.44 -1.98 12.86
C TYR A 125 -1.42 -2.43 11.77
N LEU A 126 -2.58 -1.77 11.74
CA LEU A 126 -3.62 -1.96 10.74
C LEU A 126 -3.92 -0.68 9.96
N PHE A 127 -3.36 0.45 10.37
CA PHE A 127 -3.65 1.76 9.79
C PHE A 127 -2.38 2.59 9.68
N PHE A 128 -2.35 3.48 8.70
CA PHE A 128 -1.34 4.53 8.64
C PHE A 128 -1.90 5.75 7.92
N VAL A 129 -1.34 6.92 8.22
CA VAL A 129 -1.69 8.19 7.58
C VAL A 129 -0.45 9.08 7.61
N ALA A 130 -0.35 10.00 6.67
CA ALA A 130 0.76 10.97 6.63
C ALA A 130 0.85 11.73 7.96
N ASP A 131 2.09 12.02 8.41
CA ASP A 131 2.34 12.70 9.68
C ASP A 131 2.91 14.11 9.53
N GLY A 132 3.10 14.57 8.29
CA GLY A 132 3.62 15.91 8.02
C GLY A 132 5.13 15.98 7.85
N THR A 133 5.86 14.89 8.07
CA THR A 133 7.32 14.85 7.95
C THR A 133 7.79 14.22 6.63
N GLY A 134 6.85 13.82 5.78
CA GLY A 134 7.11 12.98 4.61
C GLY A 134 6.92 11.51 4.90
N GLY A 135 6.79 11.14 6.18
CA GLY A 135 6.52 9.78 6.62
C GLY A 135 5.09 9.60 7.08
N HIS A 136 4.86 8.59 7.90
CA HIS A 136 3.52 8.17 8.32
C HIS A 136 3.43 7.93 9.81
N ALA A 137 2.22 8.13 10.35
CA ALA A 137 1.86 7.70 11.70
C ALA A 137 1.10 6.38 11.59
N PHE A 138 1.58 5.37 12.29
CA PHE A 138 1.02 4.02 12.27
C PHE A 138 0.13 3.81 13.49
N ALA A 139 -0.92 3.02 13.35
CA ALA A 139 -1.84 2.74 14.45
C ALA A 139 -2.37 1.31 14.38
N GLU A 140 -2.59 0.73 15.56
CA GLU A 140 -3.19 -0.59 15.70
C GLU A 140 -4.70 -0.51 15.69
N THR A 141 -5.29 0.54 16.27
CA THR A 141 -6.73 0.69 16.43
C THR A 141 -7.28 1.83 15.60
N LEU A 142 -8.56 1.74 15.27
CA LEU A 142 -9.26 2.80 14.54
C LEU A 142 -9.25 4.12 15.34
N ALA A 143 -9.41 4.04 16.66
CA ALA A 143 -9.41 5.24 17.51
C ALA A 143 -8.07 5.98 17.41
N GLU A 144 -6.96 5.26 17.50
CA GLU A 144 -5.63 5.85 17.36
C GLU A 144 -5.44 6.44 15.96
N HIS A 145 -5.89 5.70 14.93
CA HIS A 145 -5.80 6.17 13.55
C HIS A 145 -6.60 7.46 13.35
N ASN A 146 -7.82 7.52 13.88
CA ASN A 146 -8.66 8.72 13.76
C ASN A 146 -8.00 9.91 14.42
N ALA A 147 -7.35 9.74 15.58
CA ALA A 147 -6.60 10.81 16.23
C ALA A 147 -5.43 11.28 15.34
N ASN A 148 -4.74 10.36 14.69
CA ASN A 148 -3.66 10.69 13.76
C ASN A 148 -4.19 11.42 12.52
N VAL A 149 -5.35 11.03 12.01
CA VAL A 149 -6.00 11.71 10.88
C VAL A 149 -6.35 13.15 11.22
N VAL A 150 -6.87 13.40 12.44
CA VAL A 150 -7.18 14.76 12.90
C VAL A 150 -5.90 15.61 12.89
N LYS A 151 -4.80 15.09 13.42
CA LYS A 151 -3.52 15.79 13.43
C LYS A 151 -3.04 16.12 12.01
N TRP A 152 -3.16 15.16 11.09
CA TRP A 152 -2.76 15.37 9.70
C TRP A 152 -3.60 16.48 9.04
N ARG A 153 -4.91 16.49 9.27
CA ARG A 153 -5.80 17.51 8.72
C ARG A 153 -5.47 18.91 9.27
N GLU A 154 -5.07 19.01 10.53
CA GLU A 154 -4.61 20.26 11.11
C GLU A 154 -3.33 20.76 10.42
N ILE A 155 -2.39 19.86 10.16
CA ILE A 155 -1.15 20.19 9.44
C ILE A 155 -1.47 20.65 8.02
N GLU A 156 -2.35 19.95 7.31
CA GLU A 156 -2.78 20.35 5.97
C GLU A 156 -3.42 21.75 5.98
N ALA A 157 -4.28 22.02 6.95
CA ALA A 157 -4.94 23.33 7.08
C ALA A 157 -3.92 24.45 7.33
N GLN A 158 -2.93 24.21 8.18
CA GLN A 158 -1.86 25.17 8.43
C GLN A 158 -1.03 25.43 7.17
N ARG A 159 -0.71 24.39 6.40
CA ARG A 159 0.03 24.52 5.15
C ARG A 159 -0.77 25.28 4.10
N ALA A 160 -2.07 25.06 4.03
CA ALA A 160 -2.95 25.74 3.09
C ALA A 160 -3.10 27.22 3.39
N SER A 161 -2.94 27.64 4.66
CA SER A 161 -3.07 29.05 5.06
C SER A 161 -1.78 29.85 4.89
N GLN A 162 -0.68 29.20 4.50
CA GLN A 162 0.61 29.85 4.19
C GLN A 162 0.70 30.16 2.68
#